data_17920d20f3d1bef5710bdbf27fe2d830
#
_entry.id   17920d20f3d1bef5710bdbf27fe2d830
#
_cell.length_a   1.000
_cell.length_b   1.000
_cell.length_c   1.000
_cell.angle_alpha   90.00
_cell.angle_beta   90.00
_cell.angle_gamma   90.00
#
_symmetry.space_group_name_H-M   'P 1'
#
loop_
_entity.id
_entity.type
_entity.pdbx_description
1 polymer ?
#
loop_
_entity_poly.entity_id
_entity_poly.type
_entity_poly.pdbx_seq_one_letter_code
_entity_poly.pdbx_strand_id
1 'polypeptide(L)'
;MESADITEIPTPAIVLDAATVRGNIDRLTVYAASHGIAVRPHTKTHKSIDVAVLQLAAGARGLTVAKVGEAEALLPAFADGVSDFLMAYPAVDAFRTRRLAALAAASRVRIAADTTVALDATSTAAAAAGATIGVLVDLDVGMGRTGVPTAAALVALAQAADKAPGLRLDGILCYPGHIWAKPDEQAVPLARVAAQLQEAIDLFDRYGLCRDVVSGGSTPTAYRSHLVPQVTEIRPGTSVYNDMNTVHGGFCTLADCAASILCTVVSDAVDGQVVLDGGTKTFTSDRCVPAPESGHGHVVEYPEAVITKLSEEHAQVDVTRCAVRPRVGERVSVIPNHVCPCINLQDAVWWREPDGRLRRLTIEARGRLS
;
A
#
# COMPACT_ATOMS: atom_id res chain seq x y z
N MET A 1 -28.67 9.18 1.41
CA MET A 1 -27.43 9.64 2.03
C MET A 1 -27.32 11.11 1.74
N GLU A 2 -27.38 11.95 2.79
CA GLU A 2 -27.30 13.39 2.65
C GLU A 2 -25.94 13.79 2.05
N SER A 3 -25.99 14.61 0.98
CA SER A 3 -24.84 15.25 0.40
C SER A 3 -24.41 16.36 1.36
N ALA A 4 -23.35 16.15 2.12
CA ALA A 4 -22.75 17.18 2.96
C ALA A 4 -21.98 18.20 2.11
N ASP A 5 -22.01 19.47 2.49
CA ASP A 5 -21.08 20.47 1.97
C ASP A 5 -19.73 20.29 2.69
N ILE A 6 -18.61 20.57 2.03
CA ILE A 6 -17.28 20.51 2.64
C ILE A 6 -17.17 21.44 3.85
N THR A 7 -17.95 22.50 3.88
CA THR A 7 -18.01 23.44 5.02
C THR A 7 -18.70 22.86 6.25
N GLU A 8 -19.48 21.79 6.11
CA GLU A 8 -20.23 21.13 7.19
C GLU A 8 -19.48 19.95 7.79
N ILE A 9 -18.38 19.51 7.16
CA ILE A 9 -17.59 18.38 7.68
C ILE A 9 -16.85 18.82 8.97
N PRO A 10 -16.94 18.03 10.06
CA PRO A 10 -16.12 18.28 11.24
C PRO A 10 -14.63 18.05 10.91
N THR A 11 -13.76 18.93 11.41
CA THR A 11 -12.31 18.78 11.29
C THR A 11 -11.71 18.26 12.60
N PRO A 12 -10.53 17.58 12.56
CA PRO A 12 -9.83 17.21 11.34
C PRO A 12 -10.50 16.04 10.60
N ALA A 13 -10.44 16.02 9.28
CA ALA A 13 -11.04 14.97 8.47
C ALA A 13 -10.20 14.63 7.24
N ILE A 14 -10.07 13.34 6.92
CA ILE A 14 -9.45 12.94 5.64
C ILE A 14 -10.49 13.03 4.52
N VAL A 15 -10.15 13.75 3.47
CA VAL A 15 -10.95 13.90 2.25
C VAL A 15 -10.20 13.25 1.09
N LEU A 16 -10.86 12.36 0.38
CA LEU A 16 -10.37 11.71 -0.84
C LEU A 16 -11.04 12.32 -2.06
N ASP A 17 -10.23 12.78 -3.02
CA ASP A 17 -10.73 13.23 -4.32
C ASP A 17 -10.97 12.04 -5.24
N ALA A 18 -12.23 11.78 -5.55
CA ALA A 18 -12.68 10.62 -6.33
C ALA A 18 -12.08 10.57 -7.74
N ALA A 19 -11.95 11.72 -8.40
CA ALA A 19 -11.41 11.79 -9.76
C ALA A 19 -9.93 11.42 -9.77
N THR A 20 -9.17 11.95 -8.79
CA THR A 20 -7.75 11.66 -8.65
C THR A 20 -7.50 10.18 -8.29
N VAL A 21 -8.33 9.59 -7.40
CA VAL A 21 -8.24 8.15 -7.09
C VAL A 21 -8.44 7.30 -8.33
N ARG A 22 -9.52 7.56 -9.10
CA ARG A 22 -9.79 6.82 -10.34
C ARG A 22 -8.67 7.01 -11.35
N GLY A 23 -8.21 8.26 -11.57
CA GLY A 23 -7.10 8.55 -12.48
C GLY A 23 -5.79 7.86 -12.10
N ASN A 24 -5.49 7.74 -10.80
CA ASN A 24 -4.31 7.01 -10.33
C ASN A 24 -4.41 5.51 -10.61
N ILE A 25 -5.59 4.91 -10.38
CA ILE A 25 -5.86 3.49 -10.68
C ILE A 25 -5.70 3.25 -12.18
N ASP A 26 -6.35 4.05 -13.01
CA ASP A 26 -6.36 3.91 -14.47
C ASP A 26 -4.96 4.04 -15.07
N ARG A 27 -4.19 5.06 -14.65
CA ARG A 27 -2.80 5.25 -15.14
C ARG A 27 -1.92 4.05 -14.85
N LEU A 28 -2.01 3.50 -13.63
CA LEU A 28 -1.22 2.33 -13.26
C LEU A 28 -1.63 1.10 -14.06
N THR A 29 -2.93 0.89 -14.23
CA THR A 29 -3.46 -0.25 -14.98
C THR A 29 -3.09 -0.18 -16.46
N VAL A 30 -3.24 0.99 -17.09
CA VAL A 30 -2.85 1.22 -18.50
C VAL A 30 -1.34 0.98 -18.68
N TYR A 31 -0.50 1.53 -17.79
CA TYR A 31 0.93 1.29 -17.85
C TYR A 31 1.27 -0.20 -17.73
N ALA A 32 0.73 -0.89 -16.74
CA ALA A 32 1.03 -2.29 -16.51
C ALA A 32 0.57 -3.17 -17.69
N ALA A 33 -0.64 -2.92 -18.21
CA ALA A 33 -1.18 -3.62 -19.36
C ALA A 33 -0.33 -3.42 -20.63
N SER A 34 0.20 -2.20 -20.87
CA SER A 34 1.07 -1.92 -22.03
C SER A 34 2.39 -2.69 -21.99
N HIS A 35 2.76 -3.22 -20.82
CA HIS A 35 3.99 -4.02 -20.64
C HIS A 35 3.71 -5.50 -20.32
N GLY A 36 2.44 -5.95 -20.42
CA GLY A 36 2.08 -7.34 -20.13
C GLY A 36 2.20 -7.71 -18.64
N ILE A 37 2.19 -6.72 -17.74
CA ILE A 37 2.33 -6.91 -16.29
C ILE A 37 0.93 -6.80 -15.66
N ALA A 38 0.57 -7.75 -14.78
CA ALA A 38 -0.66 -7.66 -14.02
C ALA A 38 -0.50 -6.71 -12.81
N VAL A 39 -1.61 -6.08 -12.38
CA VAL A 39 -1.65 -5.32 -11.12
C VAL A 39 -2.38 -6.14 -10.07
N ARG A 40 -1.75 -6.32 -8.91
CA ARG A 40 -2.36 -6.87 -7.69
C ARG A 40 -2.16 -5.87 -6.55
N PRO A 41 -2.96 -4.79 -6.49
CA PRO A 41 -2.70 -3.64 -5.63
C PRO A 41 -2.63 -4.04 -4.15
N HIS A 42 -1.78 -3.38 -3.39
CA HIS A 42 -1.68 -3.61 -1.95
C HIS A 42 -2.70 -2.75 -1.20
N THR A 43 -3.68 -3.39 -0.60
CA THR A 43 -4.84 -2.73 0.05
C THR A 43 -4.51 -2.08 1.39
N LYS A 44 -3.31 -2.33 1.95
CA LYS A 44 -2.88 -1.75 3.24
C LYS A 44 -2.95 -0.21 3.28
N THR A 45 -2.94 0.45 2.11
CA THR A 45 -3.01 1.90 2.01
C THR A 45 -4.43 2.40 2.23
N HIS A 46 -5.41 1.80 1.54
CA HIS A 46 -6.79 2.29 1.57
C HIS A 46 -7.70 1.51 2.53
N LYS A 47 -7.49 0.20 2.72
CA LYS A 47 -8.24 -0.66 3.65
C LYS A 47 -9.77 -0.60 3.49
N SER A 48 -10.27 -0.21 2.33
CA SER A 48 -11.68 0.02 2.02
C SER A 48 -12.18 -0.92 0.94
N ILE A 49 -13.41 -1.45 1.11
CA ILE A 49 -14.11 -2.25 0.11
C ILE A 49 -14.38 -1.42 -1.15
N ASP A 50 -14.85 -0.18 -1.02
CA ASP A 50 -15.17 0.68 -2.16
C ASP A 50 -13.97 0.88 -3.10
N VAL A 51 -12.79 1.14 -2.54
CA VAL A 51 -11.56 1.33 -3.34
C VAL A 51 -11.06 0.01 -3.91
N ALA A 52 -11.20 -1.10 -3.17
CA ALA A 52 -10.87 -2.43 -3.69
C ALA A 52 -11.74 -2.79 -4.90
N VAL A 53 -13.06 -2.50 -4.85
CA VAL A 53 -13.99 -2.67 -5.98
C VAL A 53 -13.54 -1.86 -7.20
N LEU A 54 -13.15 -0.59 -7.02
CA LEU A 54 -12.64 0.23 -8.14
C LEU A 54 -11.38 -0.39 -8.77
N GLN A 55 -10.45 -0.89 -7.95
CA GLN A 55 -9.23 -1.53 -8.44
C GLN A 55 -9.52 -2.85 -9.18
N LEU A 56 -10.43 -3.67 -8.66
CA LEU A 56 -10.87 -4.91 -9.33
C LEU A 56 -11.60 -4.62 -10.66
N ALA A 57 -12.49 -3.63 -10.67
CA ALA A 57 -13.19 -3.19 -11.87
C ALA A 57 -12.22 -2.64 -12.94
N ALA A 58 -11.11 -2.03 -12.54
CA ALA A 58 -10.05 -1.58 -13.44
C ALA A 58 -9.14 -2.72 -13.95
N GLY A 59 -9.41 -3.99 -13.58
CA GLY A 59 -8.69 -5.15 -14.07
C GLY A 59 -7.56 -5.65 -13.15
N ALA A 60 -7.58 -5.30 -11.87
CA ALA A 60 -6.66 -5.91 -10.91
C ALA A 60 -6.89 -7.43 -10.84
N ARG A 61 -5.78 -8.20 -10.89
CA ARG A 61 -5.82 -9.69 -10.90
C ARG A 61 -6.33 -10.29 -9.59
N GLY A 62 -6.37 -9.52 -8.54
CA GLY A 62 -6.73 -9.84 -7.17
C GLY A 62 -6.19 -8.76 -6.24
N LEU A 63 -6.21 -9.01 -4.95
CA LEU A 63 -5.76 -8.04 -3.94
C LEU A 63 -4.55 -8.56 -3.15
N THR A 64 -3.64 -7.66 -2.81
CA THR A 64 -2.57 -7.94 -1.85
C THR A 64 -2.95 -7.35 -0.49
N VAL A 65 -2.80 -8.15 0.55
CA VAL A 65 -3.05 -7.77 1.95
C VAL A 65 -1.80 -7.96 2.80
N ALA A 66 -1.71 -7.26 3.92
CA ALA A 66 -0.63 -7.47 4.88
C ALA A 66 -0.98 -8.52 5.93
N LYS A 67 -2.26 -8.67 6.26
CA LYS A 67 -2.75 -9.54 7.34
C LYS A 67 -4.02 -10.28 6.92
N VAL A 68 -4.25 -11.45 7.53
CA VAL A 68 -5.45 -12.25 7.22
C VAL A 68 -6.74 -11.51 7.54
N GLY A 69 -6.76 -10.73 8.63
CA GLY A 69 -7.91 -9.92 9.00
C GLY A 69 -8.28 -8.84 7.99
N GLU A 70 -7.31 -8.35 7.19
CA GLU A 70 -7.59 -7.46 6.06
C GLU A 70 -8.30 -8.22 4.93
N ALA A 71 -7.85 -9.44 4.60
CA ALA A 71 -8.49 -10.26 3.58
C ALA A 71 -9.95 -10.59 3.95
N GLU A 72 -10.19 -10.99 5.20
CA GLU A 72 -11.54 -11.28 5.71
C GLU A 72 -12.47 -10.05 5.61
N ALA A 73 -11.98 -8.86 5.98
CA ALA A 73 -12.75 -7.62 5.89
C ALA A 73 -13.05 -7.19 4.45
N LEU A 74 -12.16 -7.55 3.51
CA LEU A 74 -12.27 -7.17 2.09
C LEU A 74 -12.94 -8.24 1.21
N LEU A 75 -13.37 -9.38 1.77
CA LEU A 75 -14.11 -10.42 1.02
C LEU A 75 -15.29 -9.83 0.20
N PRO A 76 -16.11 -8.90 0.75
CA PRO A 76 -17.25 -8.36 0.00
C PRO A 76 -16.88 -7.55 -1.25
N ALA A 77 -15.59 -7.18 -1.42
CA ALA A 77 -15.14 -6.51 -2.66
C ALA A 77 -15.23 -7.41 -3.91
N PHE A 78 -15.29 -8.74 -3.73
CA PHE A 78 -15.42 -9.73 -4.80
C PHE A 78 -16.88 -10.17 -4.93
N ALA A 79 -17.75 -9.28 -5.44
CA ALA A 79 -19.18 -9.52 -5.49
C ALA A 79 -19.59 -10.71 -6.39
N ASP A 80 -18.85 -10.99 -7.48
CA ASP A 80 -19.25 -11.90 -8.55
C ASP A 80 -18.11 -12.86 -8.96
N GLY A 81 -17.36 -13.42 -8.04
CA GLY A 81 -16.28 -14.33 -8.44
C GLY A 81 -15.50 -14.95 -7.30
N VAL A 82 -14.53 -15.76 -7.66
CA VAL A 82 -13.59 -16.34 -6.69
C VAL A 82 -12.67 -15.22 -6.21
N SER A 83 -12.76 -14.88 -4.92
CA SER A 83 -11.84 -13.94 -4.29
C SER A 83 -10.39 -14.46 -4.40
N ASP A 84 -9.46 -13.59 -4.81
CA ASP A 84 -8.04 -13.91 -4.99
C ASP A 84 -7.18 -12.96 -4.15
N PHE A 85 -6.61 -13.49 -3.07
CA PHE A 85 -5.77 -12.75 -2.14
C PHE A 85 -4.33 -13.26 -2.14
N LEU A 86 -3.39 -12.32 -2.11
CA LEU A 86 -2.00 -12.57 -1.73
C LEU A 86 -1.73 -11.89 -0.40
N MET A 87 -1.51 -12.66 0.67
CA MET A 87 -0.95 -12.13 1.90
C MET A 87 0.58 -12.05 1.76
N ALA A 88 1.09 -10.86 1.47
CA ALA A 88 2.54 -10.61 1.32
C ALA A 88 3.22 -10.53 2.71
N TYR A 89 3.02 -11.56 3.52
CA TYR A 89 3.50 -11.68 4.90
C TYR A 89 3.56 -13.16 5.31
N PRO A 90 4.62 -13.61 5.99
CA PRO A 90 4.71 -14.98 6.47
C PRO A 90 3.74 -15.22 7.64
N ALA A 91 3.06 -16.38 7.63
CA ALA A 91 2.20 -16.83 8.72
C ALA A 91 2.88 -17.97 9.47
N VAL A 92 3.21 -17.76 10.74
CA VAL A 92 3.95 -18.73 11.55
C VAL A 92 3.17 -19.22 12.78
N ASP A 93 2.15 -18.49 13.23
CA ASP A 93 1.38 -18.84 14.42
C ASP A 93 0.06 -19.53 14.07
N ALA A 94 -0.39 -20.39 14.97
CA ALA A 94 -1.61 -21.19 14.78
C ALA A 94 -2.89 -20.35 14.66
N PHE A 95 -2.91 -19.12 15.18
CA PHE A 95 -4.08 -18.24 15.06
C PHE A 95 -4.24 -17.76 13.62
N ARG A 96 -3.15 -17.26 12.99
CA ARG A 96 -3.17 -16.77 11.61
C ARG A 96 -3.34 -17.90 10.60
N THR A 97 -2.60 -19.00 10.79
CA THR A 97 -2.64 -20.13 9.82
C THR A 97 -4.01 -20.79 9.77
N ARG A 98 -4.72 -20.96 10.91
CA ARG A 98 -6.10 -21.48 10.91
C ARG A 98 -7.08 -20.56 10.17
N ARG A 99 -6.96 -19.24 10.36
CA ARG A 99 -7.81 -18.26 9.65
C ARG A 99 -7.52 -18.26 8.14
N LEU A 100 -6.25 -18.34 7.74
CA LEU A 100 -5.85 -18.47 6.34
C LEU A 100 -6.42 -19.74 5.71
N ALA A 101 -6.34 -20.87 6.41
CA ALA A 101 -6.90 -22.14 5.94
C ALA A 101 -8.43 -22.08 5.80
N ALA A 102 -9.12 -21.44 6.75
CA ALA A 102 -10.56 -21.21 6.66
C ALA A 102 -10.92 -20.31 5.47
N LEU A 103 -10.16 -19.23 5.24
CA LEU A 103 -10.33 -18.37 4.09
C LEU A 103 -10.06 -19.10 2.76
N ALA A 104 -9.04 -19.96 2.72
CA ALA A 104 -8.65 -20.71 1.54
C ALA A 104 -9.66 -21.81 1.14
N ALA A 105 -10.54 -22.21 2.04
CA ALA A 105 -11.64 -23.15 1.74
C ALA A 105 -12.67 -22.57 0.75
N ALA A 106 -12.83 -21.22 0.71
CA ALA A 106 -13.80 -20.53 -0.14
C ALA A 106 -13.17 -19.50 -1.09
N SER A 107 -11.86 -19.32 -1.02
CA SER A 107 -11.15 -18.26 -1.74
C SER A 107 -9.83 -18.79 -2.29
N ARG A 108 -9.32 -18.17 -3.34
CA ARG A 108 -7.93 -18.38 -3.74
C ARG A 108 -7.03 -17.53 -2.82
N VAL A 109 -6.22 -18.20 -2.01
CA VAL A 109 -5.30 -17.54 -1.08
C VAL A 109 -3.88 -17.94 -1.40
N ARG A 110 -2.99 -16.95 -1.42
CA ARG A 110 -1.53 -17.12 -1.48
C ARG A 110 -0.87 -16.44 -0.30
N ILE A 111 0.26 -16.98 0.13
CA ILE A 111 1.13 -16.35 1.13
C ILE A 111 2.53 -16.15 0.58
N ALA A 112 3.26 -15.18 1.16
CA ALA A 112 4.72 -15.14 1.06
C ALA A 112 5.34 -16.01 2.16
N ALA A 113 6.36 -16.78 1.83
CA ALA A 113 7.11 -17.58 2.80
C ALA A 113 8.61 -17.52 2.51
N ASP A 114 9.41 -17.39 3.58
CA ASP A 114 10.87 -17.33 3.56
C ASP A 114 11.54 -18.33 4.50
N THR A 115 10.74 -19.12 5.23
CA THR A 115 11.23 -20.14 6.16
C THR A 115 10.41 -21.42 6.07
N THR A 116 11.04 -22.57 6.37
CA THR A 116 10.34 -23.84 6.50
C THR A 116 9.34 -23.84 7.65
N VAL A 117 9.61 -23.09 8.72
CA VAL A 117 8.67 -22.93 9.84
C VAL A 117 7.33 -22.33 9.38
N ALA A 118 7.37 -21.31 8.51
CA ALA A 118 6.15 -20.75 7.94
C ALA A 118 5.42 -21.75 7.01
N LEU A 119 6.17 -22.52 6.22
CA LEU A 119 5.60 -23.58 5.38
C LEU A 119 4.94 -24.66 6.22
N ASP A 120 5.62 -25.19 7.24
CA ASP A 120 5.12 -26.27 8.09
C ASP A 120 3.86 -25.85 8.85
N ALA A 121 3.86 -24.65 9.43
CA ALA A 121 2.70 -24.11 10.13
C ALA A 121 1.49 -23.92 9.20
N THR A 122 1.73 -23.42 7.99
CA THR A 122 0.66 -23.21 6.99
C THR A 122 0.17 -24.54 6.42
N SER A 123 1.07 -25.48 6.09
CA SER A 123 0.76 -26.82 5.60
C SER A 123 -0.11 -27.58 6.60
N THR A 124 0.29 -27.58 7.88
CA THR A 124 -0.48 -28.23 8.94
C THR A 124 -1.92 -27.71 9.01
N ALA A 125 -2.09 -26.39 8.97
CA ALA A 125 -3.41 -25.77 9.05
C ALA A 125 -4.24 -26.03 7.78
N ALA A 126 -3.63 -25.93 6.60
CA ALA A 126 -4.29 -26.17 5.31
C ALA A 126 -4.75 -27.62 5.19
N ALA A 127 -3.89 -28.60 5.51
CA ALA A 127 -4.22 -30.01 5.49
C ALA A 127 -5.36 -30.35 6.48
N ALA A 128 -5.31 -29.80 7.69
CA ALA A 128 -6.37 -30.02 8.70
C ALA A 128 -7.74 -29.45 8.26
N ALA A 129 -7.74 -28.37 7.45
CA ALA A 129 -8.96 -27.77 6.91
C ALA A 129 -9.40 -28.36 5.55
N GLY A 130 -8.65 -29.30 4.97
CA GLY A 130 -8.89 -29.79 3.61
C GLY A 130 -8.77 -28.69 2.54
N ALA A 131 -8.00 -27.64 2.80
CA ALA A 131 -7.82 -26.50 1.92
C ALA A 131 -6.45 -26.56 1.21
N THR A 132 -6.31 -25.77 0.15
CA THR A 132 -5.03 -25.56 -0.55
C THR A 132 -4.65 -24.09 -0.52
N ILE A 133 -3.47 -23.79 0.01
CA ILE A 133 -2.90 -22.43 0.05
C ILE A 133 -1.74 -22.35 -0.94
N GLY A 134 -1.78 -21.35 -1.83
CA GLY A 134 -0.68 -21.04 -2.74
C GLY A 134 0.50 -20.44 -1.98
N VAL A 135 1.71 -20.74 -2.43
CA VAL A 135 2.94 -20.21 -1.85
C VAL A 135 3.74 -19.49 -2.91
N LEU A 136 4.12 -18.24 -2.62
CA LEU A 136 5.21 -17.54 -3.30
C LEU A 136 6.40 -17.51 -2.35
N VAL A 137 7.49 -18.17 -2.73
CA VAL A 137 8.71 -18.13 -1.92
C VAL A 137 9.39 -16.76 -2.07
N ASP A 138 9.78 -16.15 -0.95
CA ASP A 138 10.25 -14.76 -0.91
C ASP A 138 11.76 -14.68 -1.09
N LEU A 139 12.20 -13.91 -2.09
CA LEU A 139 13.60 -13.60 -2.37
C LEU A 139 13.92 -12.19 -1.90
N ASP A 140 14.91 -12.03 -1.02
CA ASP A 140 15.44 -10.70 -0.69
C ASP A 140 16.27 -10.16 -1.86
N VAL A 141 15.78 -9.09 -2.45
CA VAL A 141 16.43 -8.40 -3.57
C VAL A 141 17.16 -7.12 -3.11
N GLY A 142 17.46 -7.02 -1.82
CA GLY A 142 18.23 -5.93 -1.22
C GLY A 142 17.46 -5.08 -0.20
N MET A 143 16.23 -5.45 0.16
CA MET A 143 15.46 -4.77 1.21
C MET A 143 15.96 -5.13 2.62
N GLY A 144 16.48 -6.36 2.81
CA GLY A 144 16.99 -6.82 4.10
C GLY A 144 15.91 -6.94 5.18
N ARG A 145 14.67 -7.31 4.80
CA ARG A 145 13.53 -7.37 5.73
C ARG A 145 12.97 -8.77 5.88
N THR A 146 12.55 -9.38 4.80
CA THR A 146 12.10 -10.76 4.65
C THR A 146 12.67 -11.31 3.34
N GLY A 147 12.58 -12.61 3.16
CA GLY A 147 13.09 -13.28 1.98
C GLY A 147 14.45 -13.95 2.20
N VAL A 148 14.66 -15.04 1.51
CA VAL A 148 15.95 -15.72 1.52
C VAL A 148 16.99 -14.98 0.67
N PRO A 149 18.27 -14.99 1.05
CA PRO A 149 19.27 -14.11 0.44
C PRO A 149 19.84 -14.64 -0.89
N THR A 150 19.58 -15.90 -1.26
CA THR A 150 20.18 -16.52 -2.45
C THR A 150 19.19 -17.35 -3.24
N ALA A 151 19.39 -17.47 -4.55
CA ALA A 151 18.61 -18.32 -5.43
C ALA A 151 18.64 -19.81 -5.01
N ALA A 152 19.78 -20.29 -4.50
CA ALA A 152 19.90 -21.66 -3.99
C ALA A 152 19.02 -21.92 -2.76
N ALA A 153 18.99 -20.98 -1.80
CA ALA A 153 18.12 -21.05 -0.64
C ALA A 153 16.64 -20.96 -1.04
N LEU A 154 16.32 -20.13 -2.05
CA LEU A 154 14.97 -20.01 -2.59
C LEU A 154 14.48 -21.33 -3.19
N VAL A 155 15.31 -22.01 -3.98
CA VAL A 155 14.98 -23.33 -4.56
C VAL A 155 14.75 -24.37 -3.47
N ALA A 156 15.59 -24.42 -2.45
CA ALA A 156 15.41 -25.37 -1.36
C ALA A 156 14.05 -25.15 -0.65
N LEU A 157 13.68 -23.89 -0.44
CA LEU A 157 12.39 -23.51 0.14
C LEU A 157 11.21 -23.86 -0.79
N ALA A 158 11.36 -23.60 -2.10
CA ALA A 158 10.36 -23.92 -3.11
C ALA A 158 10.11 -25.42 -3.21
N GLN A 159 11.18 -26.25 -3.17
CA GLN A 159 11.06 -27.71 -3.14
C GLN A 159 10.35 -28.23 -1.88
N ALA A 160 10.53 -27.56 -0.74
CA ALA A 160 9.81 -27.88 0.48
C ALA A 160 8.33 -27.51 0.35
N ALA A 161 8.02 -26.34 -0.19
CA ALA A 161 6.64 -25.89 -0.43
C ALA A 161 5.89 -26.82 -1.41
N ASP A 162 6.55 -27.23 -2.50
CA ASP A 162 5.98 -28.09 -3.55
C ASP A 162 5.59 -29.49 -3.05
N LYS A 163 6.29 -29.99 -2.01
CA LYS A 163 6.05 -31.30 -1.39
C LYS A 163 5.11 -31.26 -0.18
N ALA A 164 4.84 -30.07 0.36
CA ALA A 164 4.11 -29.93 1.61
C ALA A 164 2.59 -30.14 1.41
N PRO A 165 1.94 -31.01 2.20
CA PRO A 165 0.49 -31.24 2.09
C PRO A 165 -0.31 -29.95 2.29
N GLY A 166 -1.35 -29.75 1.45
CA GLY A 166 -2.20 -28.56 1.51
C GLY A 166 -1.54 -27.26 1.01
N LEU A 167 -0.31 -27.33 0.52
CA LEU A 167 0.34 -26.23 -0.16
C LEU A 167 0.42 -26.46 -1.67
N ARG A 168 0.53 -25.38 -2.41
CA ARG A 168 0.79 -25.38 -3.85
C ARG A 168 1.85 -24.30 -4.13
N LEU A 169 2.97 -24.68 -4.68
CA LEU A 169 3.95 -23.70 -5.14
C LEU A 169 3.39 -22.94 -6.35
N ASP A 170 3.23 -21.63 -6.24
CA ASP A 170 2.74 -20.76 -7.31
C ASP A 170 3.86 -19.90 -7.94
N GLY A 171 5.00 -19.75 -7.26
CA GLY A 171 6.14 -19.01 -7.81
C GLY A 171 6.98 -18.24 -6.78
N ILE A 172 7.42 -17.06 -7.19
CA ILE A 172 8.40 -16.23 -6.47
C ILE A 172 7.76 -14.90 -6.05
N LEU A 173 8.09 -14.44 -4.86
CA LEU A 173 7.83 -13.07 -4.40
C LEU A 173 9.16 -12.34 -4.22
N CYS A 174 9.19 -11.05 -4.52
CA CYS A 174 10.25 -10.15 -4.12
C CYS A 174 9.70 -8.75 -3.83
N TYR A 175 10.41 -7.95 -3.03
CA TYR A 175 10.00 -6.58 -2.74
C TYR A 175 11.16 -5.59 -2.82
N PRO A 176 11.32 -4.83 -3.92
CA PRO A 176 12.37 -3.85 -4.10
C PRO A 176 12.07 -2.53 -3.37
N GLY A 177 11.67 -2.60 -2.09
CA GLY A 177 11.24 -1.45 -1.30
C GLY A 177 12.36 -0.51 -0.85
N HIS A 178 13.61 -0.89 -1.06
CA HIS A 178 14.79 -0.08 -0.79
C HIS A 178 15.14 0.88 -1.94
N ILE A 179 14.51 0.71 -3.12
CA ILE A 179 14.79 1.57 -4.30
C ILE A 179 13.93 2.82 -4.21
N TRP A 180 14.54 3.91 -3.76
CA TRP A 180 13.97 5.25 -3.66
C TRP A 180 14.68 6.26 -4.58
N ALA A 181 15.58 5.80 -5.43
CA ALA A 181 16.19 6.62 -6.47
C ALA A 181 15.11 7.24 -7.36
N LYS A 182 15.37 8.43 -7.90
CA LYS A 182 14.46 9.08 -8.85
C LYS A 182 14.22 8.19 -10.08
N PRO A 183 13.08 8.33 -10.77
CA PRO A 183 12.70 7.45 -11.86
C PRO A 183 13.76 7.28 -12.96
N ASP A 184 14.51 8.31 -13.29
CA ASP A 184 15.61 8.30 -14.28
C ASP A 184 16.87 7.58 -13.77
N GLU A 185 17.04 7.43 -12.48
CA GLU A 185 18.18 6.76 -11.83
C GLU A 185 17.89 5.29 -11.47
N GLN A 186 16.67 4.78 -11.70
CA GLN A 186 16.25 3.45 -11.26
C GLN A 186 16.78 2.30 -12.15
N ALA A 187 17.31 2.58 -13.34
CA ALA A 187 17.72 1.55 -14.26
C ALA A 187 18.79 0.59 -13.66
N VAL A 188 19.79 1.13 -12.98
CA VAL A 188 20.88 0.33 -12.40
C VAL A 188 20.39 -0.54 -11.22
N PRO A 189 19.71 -0.02 -10.21
CA PRO A 189 19.21 -0.86 -9.12
C PRO A 189 18.18 -1.89 -9.60
N LEU A 190 17.31 -1.56 -10.56
CA LEU A 190 16.34 -2.52 -11.12
C LEU A 190 17.02 -3.62 -11.95
N ALA A 191 18.10 -3.31 -12.67
CA ALA A 191 18.88 -4.33 -13.36
C ALA A 191 19.50 -5.37 -12.40
N ARG A 192 19.89 -4.94 -11.18
CA ARG A 192 20.36 -5.88 -10.14
C ARG A 192 19.24 -6.80 -9.67
N VAL A 193 18.04 -6.27 -9.45
CA VAL A 193 16.84 -7.06 -9.12
C VAL A 193 16.54 -8.06 -10.24
N ALA A 194 16.60 -7.61 -11.50
CA ALA A 194 16.37 -8.49 -12.66
C ALA A 194 17.40 -9.62 -12.73
N ALA A 195 18.68 -9.35 -12.48
CA ALA A 195 19.72 -10.36 -12.47
C ALA A 195 19.52 -11.43 -11.37
N GLN A 196 19.17 -11.00 -10.15
CA GLN A 196 18.87 -11.92 -9.04
C GLN A 196 17.64 -12.79 -9.32
N LEU A 197 16.59 -12.21 -9.90
CA LEU A 197 15.41 -12.97 -10.32
C LEU A 197 15.73 -13.93 -11.46
N GLN A 198 16.57 -13.54 -12.44
CA GLN A 198 16.96 -14.43 -13.51
C GLN A 198 17.73 -15.66 -13.00
N GLU A 199 18.69 -15.48 -12.09
CA GLU A 199 19.38 -16.58 -11.44
C GLU A 199 18.41 -17.54 -10.73
N ALA A 200 17.42 -17.00 -10.00
CA ALA A 200 16.39 -17.79 -9.34
C ALA A 200 15.53 -18.57 -10.35
N ILE A 201 15.10 -17.92 -11.43
CA ILE A 201 14.27 -18.51 -12.49
C ILE A 201 15.02 -19.63 -13.21
N ASP A 202 16.30 -19.43 -13.55
CA ASP A 202 17.13 -20.45 -14.21
C ASP A 202 17.24 -21.73 -13.35
N LEU A 203 17.29 -21.56 -12.03
CA LEU A 203 17.27 -22.70 -11.10
C LEU A 203 15.87 -23.32 -10.98
N PHE A 204 14.80 -22.53 -10.94
CA PHE A 204 13.43 -23.06 -10.96
C PHE A 204 13.18 -23.91 -12.20
N ASP A 205 13.57 -23.42 -13.38
CA ASP A 205 13.46 -24.16 -14.65
C ASP A 205 14.26 -25.47 -14.61
N ARG A 206 15.50 -25.41 -14.07
CA ARG A 206 16.36 -26.61 -13.94
C ARG A 206 15.73 -27.68 -13.06
N TYR A 207 15.02 -27.29 -12.00
CA TYR A 207 14.38 -28.22 -11.06
C TYR A 207 12.91 -28.50 -11.38
N GLY A 208 12.36 -27.95 -12.45
CA GLY A 208 10.96 -28.12 -12.86
C GLY A 208 9.97 -27.53 -11.86
N LEU A 209 10.34 -26.46 -11.14
CA LEU A 209 9.50 -25.81 -10.13
C LEU A 209 8.56 -24.78 -10.78
N CYS A 210 7.34 -24.68 -10.25
CA CYS A 210 6.35 -23.72 -10.71
C CYS A 210 6.80 -22.29 -10.45
N ARG A 211 6.70 -21.42 -11.47
CA ARG A 211 6.97 -19.97 -11.41
C ARG A 211 5.96 -19.15 -12.20
N ASP A 212 4.72 -19.59 -12.23
CA ASP A 212 3.64 -18.90 -12.97
C ASP A 212 3.43 -17.47 -12.48
N VAL A 213 3.77 -17.20 -11.22
CA VAL A 213 3.70 -15.88 -10.60
C VAL A 213 5.08 -15.46 -10.12
N VAL A 214 5.60 -14.37 -10.70
CA VAL A 214 6.74 -13.63 -10.16
C VAL A 214 6.20 -12.28 -9.72
N SER A 215 5.92 -12.18 -8.42
CA SER A 215 5.24 -11.04 -7.82
C SER A 215 6.26 -10.06 -7.24
N GLY A 216 6.29 -8.81 -7.75
CA GLY A 216 7.28 -7.81 -7.39
C GLY A 216 6.72 -6.39 -7.27
N GLY A 217 7.59 -5.41 -7.46
CA GLY A 217 7.23 -3.99 -7.54
C GLY A 217 6.88 -3.32 -6.20
N SER A 218 7.06 -2.01 -6.19
CA SER A 218 6.73 -1.09 -5.10
C SER A 218 6.12 0.18 -5.69
N THR A 219 5.56 1.09 -4.88
CA THR A 219 5.07 2.38 -5.42
C THR A 219 6.19 3.20 -6.06
N PRO A 220 7.40 3.36 -5.46
CA PRO A 220 8.50 4.06 -6.10
C PRO A 220 8.92 3.51 -7.46
N THR A 221 8.86 2.19 -7.65
CA THR A 221 9.29 1.54 -8.88
C THR A 221 8.14 1.17 -9.82
N ALA A 222 6.89 1.54 -9.50
CA ALA A 222 5.70 1.08 -10.20
C ALA A 222 5.80 1.29 -11.71
N TYR A 223 6.10 2.51 -12.16
CA TYR A 223 6.20 2.89 -13.57
C TYR A 223 7.55 2.56 -14.22
N ARG A 224 8.40 1.78 -13.55
CA ARG A 224 9.67 1.27 -14.06
C ARG A 224 9.75 -0.26 -13.96
N SER A 225 8.66 -0.92 -13.56
CA SER A 225 8.63 -2.38 -13.36
C SER A 225 8.93 -3.17 -14.63
N HIS A 226 8.71 -2.61 -15.82
CA HIS A 226 9.08 -3.19 -17.11
C HIS A 226 10.60 -3.40 -17.27
N LEU A 227 11.44 -2.71 -16.46
CA LEU A 227 12.89 -2.92 -16.43
C LEU A 227 13.29 -4.22 -15.70
N VAL A 228 12.32 -4.92 -15.12
CA VAL A 228 12.49 -6.25 -14.51
C VAL A 228 11.57 -7.22 -15.26
N PRO A 229 11.99 -7.71 -16.44
CA PRO A 229 11.12 -8.47 -17.35
C PRO A 229 10.65 -9.81 -16.78
N GLN A 230 11.25 -10.28 -15.70
CA GLN A 230 10.84 -11.50 -15.00
C GLN A 230 9.54 -11.34 -14.22
N VAL A 231 9.15 -10.10 -13.87
CA VAL A 231 7.97 -9.81 -13.04
C VAL A 231 6.69 -9.98 -13.86
N THR A 232 5.77 -10.81 -13.37
CA THR A 232 4.46 -11.05 -13.99
C THR A 232 3.33 -10.24 -13.37
N GLU A 233 3.51 -9.79 -12.11
CA GLU A 233 2.57 -8.90 -11.42
C GLU A 233 3.27 -7.93 -10.46
N ILE A 234 2.68 -6.75 -10.25
CA ILE A 234 3.19 -5.73 -9.34
C ILE A 234 2.19 -5.40 -8.23
N ARG A 235 2.72 -4.96 -7.05
CA ARG A 235 1.92 -4.74 -5.85
C ARG A 235 2.03 -3.33 -5.24
N PRO A 236 2.00 -2.24 -6.02
CA PRO A 236 2.03 -0.90 -5.44
C PRO A 236 0.76 -0.66 -4.59
N GLY A 237 0.91 0.05 -3.49
CA GLY A 237 -0.20 0.39 -2.59
C GLY A 237 -0.44 1.89 -2.54
N THR A 238 0.58 2.67 -2.16
CA THR A 238 0.46 4.12 -1.96
C THR A 238 0.05 4.88 -3.22
N SER A 239 0.35 4.35 -4.41
CA SER A 239 0.01 4.97 -5.70
C SER A 239 -1.47 5.24 -5.91
N VAL A 240 -2.38 4.60 -5.19
CA VAL A 240 -3.81 4.87 -5.26
C VAL A 240 -4.16 6.27 -4.74
N TYR A 241 -3.45 6.74 -3.73
CA TYR A 241 -3.66 8.04 -3.10
C TYR A 241 -2.49 9.00 -3.29
N ASN A 242 -1.27 8.49 -3.39
CA ASN A 242 -0.02 9.22 -3.29
C ASN A 242 0.07 10.05 -1.99
N ASP A 243 1.24 10.61 -1.72
CA ASP A 243 1.52 11.41 -0.53
C ASP A 243 2.83 12.20 -0.73
N MET A 244 3.26 12.96 0.27
CA MET A 244 4.46 13.77 0.14
C MET A 244 5.75 12.93 -0.02
N ASN A 245 5.80 11.69 0.49
CA ASN A 245 6.91 10.79 0.20
C ASN A 245 7.03 10.50 -1.29
N THR A 246 5.90 10.25 -1.96
CA THR A 246 5.89 9.96 -3.41
C THR A 246 6.17 11.20 -4.25
N VAL A 247 5.72 12.39 -3.82
CA VAL A 247 6.01 13.67 -4.48
C VAL A 247 7.50 14.01 -4.37
N HIS A 248 8.07 14.01 -3.16
CA HIS A 248 9.49 14.34 -2.95
C HIS A 248 10.43 13.28 -3.57
N GLY A 249 9.99 12.03 -3.67
CA GLY A 249 10.70 10.99 -4.42
C GLY A 249 10.66 11.18 -5.94
N GLY A 250 9.83 12.09 -6.44
CA GLY A 250 9.65 12.34 -7.88
C GLY A 250 8.83 11.26 -8.60
N PHE A 251 8.03 10.47 -7.86
CA PHE A 251 7.22 9.38 -8.42
C PHE A 251 5.85 9.84 -8.89
N CYS A 252 5.40 11.01 -8.44
CA CYS A 252 4.16 11.67 -8.82
C CYS A 252 4.26 13.18 -8.60
N THR A 253 3.23 13.93 -8.95
CA THR A 253 3.08 15.37 -8.68
C THR A 253 2.10 15.59 -7.53
N LEU A 254 2.02 16.83 -7.01
CA LEU A 254 1.02 17.21 -6.01
C LEU A 254 -0.42 16.96 -6.50
N ALA A 255 -0.69 17.15 -7.80
CA ALA A 255 -2.00 16.90 -8.41
C ALA A 255 -2.42 15.42 -8.38
N ASP A 256 -1.48 14.51 -8.19
CA ASP A 256 -1.73 13.08 -8.09
C ASP A 256 -2.04 12.62 -6.66
N CYS A 257 -1.89 13.53 -5.66
CA CYS A 257 -2.23 13.25 -4.27
C CYS A 257 -3.74 13.36 -4.07
N ALA A 258 -4.40 12.21 -3.98
CA ALA A 258 -5.85 12.12 -3.85
C ALA A 258 -6.36 12.36 -2.42
N ALA A 259 -5.49 12.20 -1.42
CA ALA A 259 -5.85 12.31 -0.02
C ALA A 259 -5.32 13.62 0.58
N SER A 260 -6.20 14.39 1.19
CA SER A 260 -5.82 15.54 2.02
C SER A 260 -6.50 15.46 3.39
N ILE A 261 -5.87 16.05 4.39
CA ILE A 261 -6.42 16.22 5.73
C ILE A 261 -6.95 17.64 5.82
N LEU A 262 -8.28 17.79 5.89
CA LEU A 262 -8.93 19.06 6.12
C LEU A 262 -8.82 19.41 7.60
N CYS A 263 -8.22 20.56 7.90
CA CYS A 263 -8.02 21.06 9.25
C CYS A 263 -8.61 22.46 9.40
N THR A 264 -8.89 22.86 10.64
CA THR A 264 -9.25 24.23 10.99
C THR A 264 -8.09 24.89 11.73
N VAL A 265 -7.79 26.15 11.39
CA VAL A 265 -6.88 26.99 12.16
C VAL A 265 -7.56 27.40 13.47
N VAL A 266 -7.00 26.96 14.58
CA VAL A 266 -7.62 27.16 15.92
C VAL A 266 -6.93 28.21 16.75
N SER A 267 -5.71 28.64 16.38
CA SER A 267 -4.97 29.70 17.11
C SER A 267 -3.93 30.36 16.20
N ASP A 268 -3.74 31.66 16.41
CA ASP A 268 -2.66 32.50 15.87
C ASP A 268 -1.99 33.36 16.96
N ALA A 269 -2.16 32.94 18.24
CA ALA A 269 -1.72 33.71 19.41
C ALA A 269 -0.20 33.86 19.54
N VAL A 270 0.60 33.02 18.87
CA VAL A 270 2.06 33.09 18.83
C VAL A 270 2.48 33.70 17.51
N ASP A 271 3.25 34.80 17.58
CA ASP A 271 3.71 35.49 16.34
C ASP A 271 4.49 34.55 15.43
N GLY A 272 4.20 34.63 14.14
CA GLY A 272 4.82 33.79 13.10
C GLY A 272 4.32 32.34 13.08
N GLN A 273 3.35 31.97 13.93
CA GLN A 273 2.85 30.61 14.04
C GLN A 273 1.31 30.58 14.01
N VAL A 274 0.76 29.56 13.38
CA VAL A 274 -0.65 29.16 13.58
C VAL A 274 -0.71 27.72 14.07
N VAL A 275 -1.87 27.34 14.64
CA VAL A 275 -2.12 25.99 15.13
C VAL A 275 -3.34 25.42 14.40
N LEU A 276 -3.19 24.19 13.88
CA LEU A 276 -4.28 23.40 13.30
C LEU A 276 -4.82 22.41 14.34
N ASP A 277 -6.09 22.04 14.21
CA ASP A 277 -6.82 21.09 15.07
C ASP A 277 -6.49 19.61 14.79
N GLY A 278 -5.57 19.30 13.90
CA GLY A 278 -5.06 17.97 13.64
C GLY A 278 -3.67 17.76 14.22
N GLY A 279 -3.39 16.59 14.78
CA GLY A 279 -2.11 16.21 15.34
C GLY A 279 -1.71 14.77 14.96
N THR A 280 -0.85 14.13 15.77
CA THR A 280 -0.34 12.79 15.45
C THR A 280 -1.43 11.73 15.36
N LYS A 281 -2.60 11.92 15.97
CA LYS A 281 -3.75 11.02 15.85
C LYS A 281 -4.45 11.11 14.49
N THR A 282 -4.09 12.09 13.66
CA THR A 282 -4.59 12.24 12.28
C THR A 282 -3.47 12.17 11.26
N PHE A 283 -2.36 12.91 11.49
CA PHE A 283 -1.20 12.99 10.57
C PHE A 283 -0.20 11.85 10.74
N THR A 284 -0.21 11.17 11.89
CA THR A 284 0.92 10.36 12.38
C THR A 284 2.15 11.22 12.72
N SER A 285 3.23 10.61 13.19
CA SER A 285 4.51 11.31 13.44
C SER A 285 5.53 11.13 12.32
N ASP A 286 5.12 10.54 11.19
CA ASP A 286 6.04 10.22 10.10
C ASP A 286 6.62 11.49 9.46
N ARG A 287 7.94 11.51 9.35
CA ARG A 287 8.65 12.49 8.53
C ARG A 287 8.67 12.01 7.08
N CYS A 288 8.80 12.94 6.15
CA CYS A 288 9.02 12.60 4.76
C CYS A 288 10.40 11.92 4.60
N VAL A 289 10.43 10.72 4.03
CA VAL A 289 11.67 9.95 3.89
C VAL A 289 12.70 10.64 2.99
N PRO A 290 12.32 11.16 1.78
CA PRO A 290 13.27 11.83 0.91
C PRO A 290 13.63 13.27 1.35
N ALA A 291 12.80 13.88 2.20
CA ALA A 291 12.94 15.30 2.62
C ALA A 291 12.46 15.47 4.07
N PRO A 292 13.18 14.94 5.08
CA PRO A 292 12.72 14.97 6.47
C PRO A 292 12.62 16.39 7.05
N GLU A 293 13.31 17.35 6.46
CA GLU A 293 13.28 18.78 6.81
C GLU A 293 12.00 19.48 6.35
N SER A 294 11.19 18.91 5.45
CA SER A 294 9.96 19.51 4.92
C SER A 294 8.82 19.60 5.93
N GLY A 295 8.99 19.09 7.14
CA GLY A 295 7.98 19.13 8.19
C GLY A 295 7.07 17.89 8.20
N HIS A 296 5.80 18.09 8.57
CA HIS A 296 4.83 17.00 8.77
C HIS A 296 3.66 17.00 7.77
N GLY A 297 3.91 17.43 6.55
CA GLY A 297 2.94 17.50 5.46
C GLY A 297 3.04 18.81 4.71
N HIS A 298 2.25 18.93 3.63
CA HIS A 298 2.22 20.11 2.76
C HIS A 298 0.85 20.80 2.89
N VAL A 299 0.86 22.07 3.30
CA VAL A 299 -0.36 22.92 3.38
C VAL A 299 -0.67 23.45 2.00
N VAL A 300 -1.76 22.99 1.40
CA VAL A 300 -2.08 23.21 -0.02
C VAL A 300 -2.30 24.71 -0.33
N GLU A 301 -3.08 25.39 0.50
CA GLU A 301 -3.42 26.82 0.33
C GLU A 301 -2.26 27.74 0.70
N TYR A 302 -1.30 27.24 1.48
CA TYR A 302 -0.12 27.97 1.97
C TYR A 302 1.17 27.17 1.77
N PRO A 303 1.67 27.03 0.54
CA PRO A 303 2.82 26.17 0.22
C PRO A 303 4.12 26.53 0.95
N GLU A 304 4.26 27.78 1.41
CA GLU A 304 5.42 28.24 2.16
C GLU A 304 5.34 27.96 3.67
N ALA A 305 4.15 27.56 4.15
CA ALA A 305 3.93 27.17 5.55
C ALA A 305 4.57 25.82 5.84
N VAL A 306 5.16 25.67 7.02
CA VAL A 306 5.83 24.43 7.44
C VAL A 306 5.24 23.95 8.75
N ILE A 307 4.69 22.73 8.74
CA ILE A 307 4.25 22.04 9.97
C ILE A 307 5.51 21.56 10.70
N THR A 308 5.96 22.31 11.69
CA THR A 308 7.24 22.08 12.37
C THR A 308 7.15 21.04 13.48
N LYS A 309 5.98 20.94 14.14
CA LYS A 309 5.79 20.09 15.30
C LYS A 309 4.34 19.59 15.39
N LEU A 310 4.16 18.36 15.84
CA LEU A 310 2.87 17.78 16.19
C LEU A 310 2.81 17.42 17.67
N SER A 311 1.68 17.72 18.30
CA SER A 311 1.18 17.07 19.50
C SER A 311 0.12 16.04 19.09
N GLU A 312 -0.62 15.46 20.03
CA GLU A 312 -1.65 14.48 19.70
C GLU A 312 -2.77 15.05 18.82
N GLU A 313 -3.25 16.28 19.17
CA GLU A 313 -4.40 16.94 18.53
C GLU A 313 -4.06 18.31 17.94
N HIS A 314 -2.80 18.71 17.86
CA HIS A 314 -2.38 20.01 17.38
C HIS A 314 -1.20 19.90 16.43
N ALA A 315 -1.24 20.68 15.34
CA ALA A 315 -0.10 20.93 14.48
C ALA A 315 0.35 22.39 14.60
N GLN A 316 1.61 22.60 14.98
CA GLN A 316 2.25 23.91 14.99
C GLN A 316 2.82 24.18 13.59
N VAL A 317 2.37 25.29 13.00
CA VAL A 317 2.71 25.65 11.61
C VAL A 317 3.46 26.97 11.62
N ASP A 318 4.69 26.98 11.18
CA ASP A 318 5.46 28.18 10.90
C ASP A 318 4.92 28.86 9.64
N VAL A 319 4.46 30.09 9.76
CA VAL A 319 3.90 30.92 8.68
C VAL A 319 4.71 32.19 8.44
N THR A 320 5.93 32.26 8.98
CA THR A 320 6.80 33.44 8.86
C THR A 320 7.16 33.78 7.42
N ARG A 321 7.17 32.78 6.55
CA ARG A 321 7.49 32.90 5.13
C ARG A 321 6.26 33.16 4.25
N CYS A 322 5.05 33.04 4.80
CA CYS A 322 3.83 33.24 4.06
C CYS A 322 3.54 34.73 3.84
N ALA A 323 3.34 35.11 2.58
CA ALA A 323 2.96 36.48 2.24
C ALA A 323 1.56 36.86 2.77
N VAL A 324 0.65 35.87 2.78
CA VAL A 324 -0.65 35.92 3.42
C VAL A 324 -0.70 34.80 4.45
N ARG A 325 -1.15 35.11 5.67
CA ARG A 325 -1.19 34.12 6.76
C ARG A 325 -2.61 33.56 6.92
N PRO A 326 -2.74 32.24 7.22
CA PRO A 326 -4.03 31.64 7.58
C PRO A 326 -4.63 32.34 8.78
N ARG A 327 -5.98 32.45 8.84
CA ARG A 327 -6.71 33.11 9.93
C ARG A 327 -7.41 32.07 10.82
N VAL A 328 -7.60 32.39 12.07
CA VAL A 328 -8.39 31.57 12.98
C VAL A 328 -9.80 31.36 12.42
N GLY A 329 -10.25 30.09 12.41
CA GLY A 329 -11.51 29.66 11.78
C GLY A 329 -11.39 29.29 10.30
N GLU A 330 -10.28 29.61 9.65
CA GLU A 330 -10.04 29.22 8.26
C GLU A 330 -9.77 27.72 8.18
N ARG A 331 -10.23 27.10 7.08
CA ARG A 331 -9.98 25.68 6.78
C ARG A 331 -8.87 25.56 5.76
N VAL A 332 -7.95 24.64 6.03
CA VAL A 332 -6.81 24.34 5.18
C VAL A 332 -6.71 22.84 4.92
N SER A 333 -6.23 22.50 3.75
CA SER A 333 -5.99 21.12 3.33
C SER A 333 -4.52 20.78 3.46
N VAL A 334 -4.21 19.64 4.08
CA VAL A 334 -2.82 19.19 4.24
C VAL A 334 -2.64 17.83 3.57
N ILE A 335 -1.70 17.74 2.62
CA ILE A 335 -1.27 16.45 2.07
C ILE A 335 -0.28 15.83 3.07
N PRO A 336 -0.57 14.63 3.62
CA PRO A 336 0.29 14.01 4.64
C PRO A 336 1.61 13.50 4.03
N ASN A 337 2.61 13.34 4.88
CA ASN A 337 3.87 12.71 4.47
C ASN A 337 3.70 11.24 4.10
N HIS A 338 2.89 10.52 4.87
CA HIS A 338 2.63 9.08 4.68
C HIS A 338 1.15 8.78 4.88
N VAL A 339 0.42 8.61 3.78
CA VAL A 339 -1.04 8.44 3.81
C VAL A 339 -1.50 7.13 4.44
N CYS A 340 -0.72 6.03 4.31
CA CYS A 340 -1.16 4.71 4.77
C CYS A 340 -1.50 4.66 6.28
N PRO A 341 -0.63 5.12 7.20
CA PRO A 341 -0.98 5.12 8.61
C PRO A 341 -2.06 6.16 8.95
N CYS A 342 -2.16 7.28 8.22
CA CYS A 342 -3.24 8.25 8.40
C CYS A 342 -4.62 7.59 8.17
N ILE A 343 -4.78 6.84 7.09
CA ILE A 343 -6.01 6.08 6.81
C ILE A 343 -6.28 5.03 7.90
N ASN A 344 -5.24 4.32 8.35
CA ASN A 344 -5.40 3.28 9.38
C ASN A 344 -5.85 3.84 10.75
N LEU A 345 -5.73 5.14 11.00
CA LEU A 345 -6.23 5.80 12.20
C LEU A 345 -7.73 6.14 12.13
N GLN A 346 -8.37 6.08 10.96
CA GLN A 346 -9.74 6.51 10.75
C GLN A 346 -10.71 5.34 10.62
N ASP A 347 -11.91 5.48 11.22
CA ASP A 347 -13.03 4.54 10.99
C ASP A 347 -13.68 4.76 9.62
N ALA A 348 -13.68 6.01 9.17
CA ALA A 348 -14.20 6.43 7.88
C ALA A 348 -13.51 7.71 7.41
N VAL A 349 -13.53 7.94 6.11
CA VAL A 349 -13.03 9.15 5.46
C VAL A 349 -14.13 9.76 4.58
N TRP A 350 -13.91 10.94 4.08
CA TRP A 350 -14.84 11.59 3.17
C TRP A 350 -14.40 11.37 1.72
N TRP A 351 -15.35 10.95 0.91
CA TRP A 351 -15.18 10.75 -0.52
C TRP A 351 -15.86 11.88 -1.26
N ARG A 352 -15.08 12.70 -1.99
CA ARG A 352 -15.57 13.85 -2.75
C ARG A 352 -15.66 13.52 -4.23
N GLU A 353 -16.88 13.52 -4.77
CA GLU A 353 -17.13 13.38 -6.21
C GLU A 353 -16.80 14.66 -6.97
N PRO A 354 -16.59 14.61 -8.31
CA PRO A 354 -16.26 15.78 -9.13
C PRO A 354 -17.31 16.90 -9.10
N ASP A 355 -18.56 16.58 -8.82
CA ASP A 355 -19.66 17.56 -8.66
C ASP A 355 -19.71 18.18 -7.25
N GLY A 356 -18.73 17.88 -6.40
CA GLY A 356 -18.60 18.40 -5.04
C GLY A 356 -19.37 17.62 -3.98
N ARG A 357 -20.22 16.65 -4.36
CA ARG A 357 -20.92 15.81 -3.38
C ARG A 357 -19.95 15.01 -2.55
N LEU A 358 -20.23 14.97 -1.26
CA LEU A 358 -19.47 14.24 -0.26
C LEU A 358 -20.26 13.04 0.28
N ARG A 359 -19.59 11.92 0.47
CA ARG A 359 -20.12 10.76 1.20
C ARG A 359 -19.07 10.20 2.14
N ARG A 360 -19.50 9.58 3.22
CA ARG A 360 -18.60 8.82 4.08
C ARG A 360 -18.24 7.50 3.39
N LEU A 361 -16.96 7.18 3.44
CA LEU A 361 -16.39 5.93 2.98
C LEU A 361 -15.79 5.21 4.18
N THR A 362 -16.29 4.03 4.48
CA THR A 362 -15.82 3.21 5.61
C THR A 362 -14.43 2.64 5.34
N ILE A 363 -13.65 2.45 6.39
CA ILE A 363 -12.34 1.80 6.34
C ILE A 363 -12.47 0.43 7.02
N GLU A 364 -13.08 -0.53 6.33
CA GLU A 364 -13.50 -1.82 6.88
C GLU A 364 -12.35 -2.66 7.45
N ALA A 365 -11.17 -2.55 6.84
CA ALA A 365 -9.98 -3.26 7.30
C ALA A 365 -9.14 -2.46 8.31
N ARG A 366 -9.64 -1.31 8.83
CA ARG A 366 -8.99 -0.59 9.92
C ARG A 366 -8.83 -1.48 11.15
N GLY A 367 -7.65 -1.44 11.79
CA GLY A 367 -7.38 -2.23 13.00
C GLY A 367 -7.26 -3.75 12.76
N ARG A 368 -7.43 -4.24 11.54
CA ARG A 368 -7.28 -5.67 11.18
C ARG A 368 -5.79 -6.02 11.01
N LEU A 369 -5.02 -5.92 12.10
CA LEU A 369 -3.56 -6.06 12.09
C LEU A 369 -3.08 -7.48 12.47
N SER A 370 -4.01 -8.39 12.69
CA SER A 370 -3.74 -9.80 13.05
C SER A 370 -4.37 -10.77 12.06
#